data_1a0790cc835bd9c9f649d51a510928d9
#
_entry.id   1a0790cc835bd9c9f649d51a510928d9
#
_cell.length_a   1.000
_cell.length_b   1.000
_cell.length_c   1.000
_cell.angle_alpha   90.00
_cell.angle_beta   90.00
_cell.angle_gamma   90.00
#
_symmetry.space_group_name_H-M   'P 1'
#
loop_
_entity.id
_entity.type
_entity.pdbx_description
1 polymer ?
#
loop_
_entity_poly.entity_id
_entity_poly.type
_entity_poly.pdbx_seq_one_letter_code
_entity_poly.pdbx_strand_id
1 'polypeptide(L)'
;MLDRIPQVFISYSWTSETFQQQVKELAERLVHDGVQVKLDLWDLKEGYDKYAFMEQCVTNPEIDKVLIICDRGYAAKADKRQGGVGDETAIISAEVYGNAEQEKFVPVIMERDENGEPYMPAYLKSRMYKDLTGENYSEGYKSLLRSIYGKPAERRPELGSRPAWLDEEEPSELFSVKEARQKIE
;
A
#
# COMPACT_ATOMS: atom_id res chain seq x y z
N MET A 1 14.98 -5.60 8.34
CA MET A 1 14.21 -6.79 8.77
C MET A 1 13.50 -6.40 10.04
N LEU A 2 12.18 -6.46 10.08
CA LEU A 2 11.42 -6.14 11.31
C LEU A 2 11.64 -7.29 12.30
N ASP A 3 12.51 -7.09 13.29
CA ASP A 3 12.69 -8.03 14.41
C ASP A 3 11.55 -7.95 15.43
N ARG A 4 10.56 -7.10 15.18
CA ARG A 4 9.37 -6.91 16.02
C ARG A 4 8.12 -7.41 15.31
N ILE A 5 7.09 -7.70 16.09
CA ILE A 5 5.77 -8.07 15.58
C ILE A 5 5.21 -6.88 14.77
N PRO A 6 4.84 -7.08 13.49
CA PRO A 6 4.28 -6.01 12.68
C PRO A 6 2.89 -5.61 13.18
N GLN A 7 2.61 -4.31 13.14
CA GLN A 7 1.33 -3.75 13.53
C GLN A 7 0.62 -3.13 12.34
N VAL A 8 -0.66 -3.44 12.19
CA VAL A 8 -1.49 -2.85 11.13
C VAL A 8 -2.75 -2.22 11.70
N PHE A 9 -3.21 -1.16 11.06
CA PHE A 9 -4.54 -0.60 11.26
C PHE A 9 -5.41 -0.91 10.04
N ILE A 10 -6.65 -1.33 10.26
CA ILE A 10 -7.61 -1.60 9.18
C ILE A 10 -8.64 -0.46 9.16
N SER A 11 -8.64 0.28 8.04
CA SER A 11 -9.64 1.30 7.72
C SER A 11 -10.63 0.72 6.70
N TYR A 12 -11.90 0.72 7.03
CA TYR A 12 -12.97 0.18 6.18
C TYR A 12 -14.28 0.95 6.37
N SER A 13 -15.24 0.76 5.48
CA SER A 13 -16.57 1.35 5.57
C SER A 13 -17.57 0.38 6.20
N TRP A 14 -18.43 0.90 7.06
CA TRP A 14 -19.56 0.15 7.58
C TRP A 14 -20.69 0.09 6.55
N THR A 15 -20.44 -0.64 5.47
CA THR A 15 -21.39 -0.72 4.35
C THR A 15 -22.54 -1.69 4.64
N SER A 16 -22.24 -2.86 5.21
CA SER A 16 -23.20 -3.88 5.60
C SER A 16 -22.62 -4.78 6.68
N GLU A 17 -23.49 -5.50 7.39
CA GLU A 17 -23.07 -6.50 8.38
C GLU A 17 -22.22 -7.62 7.75
N THR A 18 -22.60 -8.07 6.55
CA THR A 18 -21.86 -9.09 5.80
C THR A 18 -20.45 -8.61 5.48
N PHE A 19 -20.29 -7.36 5.05
CA PHE A 19 -18.99 -6.80 4.73
C PHE A 19 -18.14 -6.61 5.99
N GLN A 20 -18.72 -6.13 7.09
CA GLN A 20 -18.04 -6.06 8.38
C GLN A 20 -17.52 -7.44 8.83
N GLN A 21 -18.31 -8.49 8.64
CA GLN A 21 -17.90 -9.85 8.97
C GLN A 21 -16.70 -10.30 8.11
N GLN A 22 -16.68 -9.99 6.82
CA GLN A 22 -15.53 -10.28 5.94
C GLN A 22 -14.26 -9.55 6.38
N VAL A 23 -14.38 -8.29 6.78
CA VAL A 23 -13.26 -7.50 7.31
C VAL A 23 -12.75 -8.09 8.62
N LYS A 24 -13.67 -8.51 9.51
CA LYS A 24 -13.32 -9.17 10.76
C LYS A 24 -12.57 -10.49 10.52
N GLU A 25 -13.03 -11.31 9.59
CA GLU A 25 -12.36 -12.57 9.20
C GLU A 25 -10.94 -12.33 8.66
N LEU A 26 -10.75 -11.29 7.85
CA LEU A 26 -9.42 -10.87 7.41
C LEU A 26 -8.53 -10.48 8.59
N ALA A 27 -9.07 -9.69 9.52
CA ALA A 27 -8.35 -9.26 10.73
C ALA A 27 -7.96 -10.45 11.61
N GLU A 28 -8.89 -11.37 11.86
CA GLU A 28 -8.65 -12.58 12.64
C GLU A 28 -7.57 -13.47 12.01
N ARG A 29 -7.58 -13.59 10.68
CA ARG A 29 -6.56 -14.33 9.94
C ARG A 29 -5.18 -13.66 10.06
N LEU A 30 -5.09 -12.35 9.96
CA LEU A 30 -3.84 -11.62 10.17
C LEU A 30 -3.30 -11.82 11.59
N VAL A 31 -4.17 -11.78 12.61
CA VAL A 31 -3.79 -12.06 14.00
C VAL A 31 -3.27 -13.49 14.14
N HIS A 32 -3.96 -14.47 13.56
CA HIS A 32 -3.52 -15.86 13.55
C HIS A 32 -2.13 -16.02 12.91
N ASP A 33 -1.84 -15.25 11.88
CA ASP A 33 -0.55 -15.27 11.17
C ASP A 33 0.50 -14.32 11.78
N GLY A 34 0.28 -13.89 13.04
CA GLY A 34 1.28 -13.19 13.85
C GLY A 34 1.34 -11.67 13.67
N VAL A 35 0.32 -11.07 13.07
CA VAL A 35 0.22 -9.60 12.89
C VAL A 35 -0.61 -9.00 14.01
N GLN A 36 -0.13 -7.94 14.64
CA GLN A 36 -0.94 -7.17 15.58
C GLN A 36 -1.88 -6.24 14.81
N VAL A 37 -3.18 -6.43 14.98
CA VAL A 37 -4.21 -5.69 14.24
C VAL A 37 -4.92 -4.70 15.15
N LYS A 38 -5.01 -3.45 14.71
CA LYS A 38 -5.91 -2.43 15.23
C LYS A 38 -7.18 -2.40 14.37
N LEU A 39 -8.30 -2.68 14.98
CA LEU A 39 -9.61 -2.70 14.33
C LEU A 39 -10.61 -1.98 15.22
N ASP A 40 -11.43 -1.11 14.66
CA ASP A 40 -12.45 -0.36 15.41
C ASP A 40 -13.41 -1.25 16.20
N LEU A 41 -13.81 -2.39 15.63
CA LEU A 41 -14.67 -3.37 16.32
C LEU A 41 -14.09 -3.90 17.65
N TRP A 42 -12.76 -3.88 17.80
CA TRP A 42 -12.07 -4.38 18.98
C TRP A 42 -11.51 -3.28 19.88
N ASP A 43 -11.09 -2.17 19.29
CA ASP A 43 -10.31 -1.14 19.95
C ASP A 43 -11.11 0.14 20.23
N LEU A 44 -12.21 0.38 19.49
CA LEU A 44 -13.05 1.55 19.67
C LEU A 44 -14.12 1.24 20.73
N LYS A 45 -14.08 1.98 21.83
CA LYS A 45 -15.03 1.82 22.95
C LYS A 45 -16.09 2.91 22.93
N GLU A 46 -17.19 2.65 23.65
CA GLU A 46 -18.23 3.66 23.83
C GLU A 46 -17.63 4.94 24.42
N GLY A 47 -18.02 6.07 23.87
CA GLY A 47 -17.54 7.39 24.24
C GLY A 47 -16.24 7.83 23.56
N TYR A 48 -15.59 6.96 22.78
CA TYR A 48 -14.43 7.34 21.99
C TYR A 48 -14.87 8.04 20.70
N ASP A 49 -14.14 9.08 20.34
CA ASP A 49 -14.29 9.73 19.05
C ASP A 49 -13.63 8.88 17.95
N LYS A 50 -14.44 8.45 16.98
CA LYS A 50 -13.99 7.59 15.85
C LYS A 50 -12.95 8.28 14.99
N TYR A 51 -13.08 9.59 14.80
CA TYR A 51 -12.15 10.35 13.99
C TYR A 51 -10.79 10.47 14.67
N ALA A 52 -10.79 10.82 15.96
CA ALA A 52 -9.57 10.89 16.75
C ALA A 52 -8.86 9.52 16.84
N PHE A 53 -9.62 8.43 16.95
CA PHE A 53 -9.09 7.06 16.94
C PHE A 53 -8.39 6.75 15.61
N MET A 54 -9.05 7.03 14.48
CA MET A 54 -8.46 6.83 13.15
C MET A 54 -7.19 7.66 12.97
N GLU A 55 -7.23 8.96 13.31
CA GLU A 55 -6.09 9.86 13.18
C GLU A 55 -4.90 9.39 14.02
N GLN A 56 -5.13 8.95 15.25
CA GLN A 56 -4.10 8.35 16.10
C GLN A 56 -3.48 7.11 15.45
N CYS A 57 -4.29 6.21 14.91
CA CYS A 57 -3.78 5.00 14.24
C CYS A 57 -2.95 5.35 13.01
N VAL A 58 -3.39 6.32 12.21
CA VAL A 58 -2.69 6.73 10.98
C VAL A 58 -1.36 7.43 11.29
N THR A 59 -1.31 8.26 12.33
CA THR A 59 -0.12 9.04 12.69
C THR A 59 0.85 8.29 13.59
N ASN A 60 0.43 7.19 14.23
CA ASN A 60 1.26 6.41 15.12
C ASN A 60 2.43 5.75 14.36
N PRO A 61 3.70 6.04 14.72
CA PRO A 61 4.86 5.45 14.07
C PRO A 61 5.01 3.94 14.33
N GLU A 62 4.35 3.39 15.35
CA GLU A 62 4.35 1.95 15.63
C GLU A 62 3.45 1.16 14.68
N ILE A 63 2.50 1.81 14.02
CA ILE A 63 1.69 1.18 12.97
C ILE A 63 2.50 1.12 11.68
N ASP A 64 2.89 -0.07 11.28
CA ASP A 64 3.71 -0.33 10.10
C ASP A 64 2.92 -0.13 8.79
N LYS A 65 1.68 -0.60 8.77
CA LYS A 65 0.80 -0.49 7.59
C LYS A 65 -0.62 -0.11 8.00
N VAL A 66 -1.22 0.71 7.16
CA VAL A 66 -2.66 1.05 7.19
C VAL A 66 -3.31 0.38 5.99
N LEU A 67 -4.17 -0.60 6.24
CA LEU A 67 -4.90 -1.32 5.21
C LEU A 67 -6.19 -0.56 4.90
N ILE A 68 -6.29 -0.01 3.70
CA ILE A 68 -7.51 0.66 3.24
C ILE A 68 -8.36 -0.36 2.49
N ILE A 69 -9.40 -0.86 3.14
CA ILE A 69 -10.29 -1.85 2.55
C ILE A 69 -11.28 -1.16 1.62
N CYS A 70 -11.11 -1.38 0.34
CA CYS A 70 -11.86 -0.73 -0.72
C CYS A 70 -13.04 -1.59 -1.16
N ASP A 71 -14.23 -1.10 -0.91
CA ASP A 71 -15.50 -1.57 -1.43
C ASP A 71 -16.28 -0.42 -2.03
N ARG A 72 -17.44 -0.69 -2.60
CA ARG A 72 -18.31 0.34 -3.16
C ARG A 72 -18.65 1.45 -2.16
N GLY A 73 -18.95 1.05 -0.89
CA GLY A 73 -19.29 2.00 0.16
C GLY A 73 -18.12 2.91 0.52
N TYR A 74 -16.92 2.36 0.66
CA TYR A 74 -15.72 3.14 0.96
C TYR A 74 -15.41 4.16 -0.14
N ALA A 75 -15.42 3.71 -1.40
CA ALA A 75 -15.16 4.58 -2.54
C ALA A 75 -16.17 5.74 -2.60
N ALA A 76 -17.47 5.45 -2.47
CA ALA A 76 -18.51 6.47 -2.52
C ALA A 76 -18.40 7.50 -1.38
N LYS A 77 -18.08 7.05 -0.16
CA LYS A 77 -17.94 7.94 1.01
C LYS A 77 -16.68 8.79 0.93
N ALA A 78 -15.56 8.20 0.51
CA ALA A 78 -14.30 8.93 0.36
C ALA A 78 -14.40 10.01 -0.72
N ASP A 79 -15.04 9.72 -1.84
CA ASP A 79 -15.22 10.68 -2.95
C ASP A 79 -16.17 11.81 -2.57
N LYS A 80 -17.25 11.52 -1.81
CA LYS A 80 -18.15 12.55 -1.25
C LYS A 80 -17.43 13.49 -0.29
N ARG A 81 -16.52 12.99 0.52
CA ARG A 81 -15.75 13.80 1.47
C ARG A 81 -14.82 14.79 0.77
N GLN A 82 -14.28 14.47 -0.40
CA GLN A 82 -13.54 15.43 -1.24
C GLN A 82 -14.41 16.62 -1.65
N GLY A 83 -15.73 16.42 -1.79
CA GLY A 83 -16.73 17.49 -2.04
C GLY A 83 -17.20 18.26 -0.80
N GLY A 84 -16.62 18.02 0.37
CA GLY A 84 -17.00 18.70 1.61
C GLY A 84 -18.26 18.18 2.29
N VAL A 85 -18.81 17.05 1.85
CA VAL A 85 -20.06 16.46 2.38
C VAL A 85 -19.75 15.02 2.83
N GLY A 86 -19.82 14.76 4.15
CA GLY A 86 -19.75 13.40 4.66
C GLY A 86 -19.43 13.32 6.15
N ASP A 87 -20.27 12.63 6.86
CA ASP A 87 -20.29 12.48 8.32
C ASP A 87 -19.53 11.25 8.81
N GLU A 88 -18.73 10.61 7.97
CA GLU A 88 -18.21 9.28 8.25
C GLU A 88 -16.72 9.25 8.55
N THR A 89 -16.47 8.98 9.73
CA THR A 89 -15.30 9.26 10.53
C THR A 89 -14.16 8.23 10.45
N ALA A 90 -14.40 7.06 9.85
CA ALA A 90 -13.38 6.01 9.76
C ALA A 90 -12.66 5.95 8.40
N ILE A 91 -12.96 6.88 7.50
CA ILE A 91 -12.42 6.90 6.14
C ILE A 91 -11.25 7.87 6.06
N ILE A 92 -10.12 7.36 5.59
CA ILE A 92 -8.90 8.16 5.37
C ILE A 92 -9.16 9.13 4.23
N SER A 93 -9.03 10.43 4.52
CA SER A 93 -9.19 11.47 3.50
C SER A 93 -7.95 11.55 2.61
N ALA A 94 -8.13 12.12 1.41
CA ALA A 94 -7.01 12.40 0.49
C ALA A 94 -5.93 13.27 1.14
N GLU A 95 -6.33 14.21 2.01
CA GLU A 95 -5.41 15.09 2.74
C GLU A 95 -4.54 14.30 3.73
N VAL A 96 -5.15 13.46 4.58
CA VAL A 96 -4.44 12.60 5.53
C VAL A 96 -3.52 11.64 4.79
N TYR A 97 -4.01 11.05 3.70
CA TYR A 97 -3.22 10.17 2.84
C TYR A 97 -2.02 10.89 2.21
N GLY A 98 -2.20 12.12 1.72
CA GLY A 98 -1.15 12.91 1.07
C GLY A 98 -0.03 13.35 1.99
N ASN A 99 -0.31 13.48 3.30
CA ASN A 99 0.64 13.91 4.32
C ASN A 99 1.41 12.76 4.98
N ALA A 100 1.09 11.51 4.65
CA ALA A 100 1.73 10.35 5.26
C ALA A 100 2.76 9.70 4.34
N GLU A 101 3.63 8.87 4.92
CA GLU A 101 4.58 8.06 4.15
C GLU A 101 3.85 7.14 3.18
N GLN A 102 4.26 7.14 1.92
CA GLN A 102 3.58 6.44 0.84
C GLN A 102 3.59 4.91 1.00
N GLU A 103 4.56 4.36 1.69
CA GLU A 103 4.65 2.91 1.94
C GLU A 103 3.75 2.43 3.09
N LYS A 104 3.26 3.36 3.92
CA LYS A 104 2.41 3.05 5.07
C LYS A 104 1.01 2.59 4.64
N PHE A 105 0.46 3.17 3.58
CA PHE A 105 -0.89 2.89 3.11
C PHE A 105 -0.92 1.81 2.03
N VAL A 106 -1.72 0.78 2.27
CA VAL A 106 -1.90 -0.34 1.35
C VAL A 106 -3.38 -0.45 0.98
N PRO A 107 -3.77 -0.08 -0.25
CA PRO A 107 -5.11 -0.35 -0.74
C PRO A 107 -5.34 -1.86 -0.86
N VAL A 108 -6.47 -2.33 -0.35
CA VAL A 108 -6.91 -3.73 -0.41
C VAL A 108 -8.28 -3.77 -1.05
N ILE A 109 -8.40 -4.41 -2.20
CA ILE A 109 -9.66 -4.51 -2.94
C ILE A 109 -10.41 -5.75 -2.48
N MET A 110 -11.65 -5.56 -2.04
CA MET A 110 -12.55 -6.66 -1.67
C MET A 110 -13.81 -6.72 -2.52
N GLU A 111 -14.04 -5.73 -3.40
CA GLU A 111 -15.19 -5.68 -4.29
C GLU A 111 -14.82 -5.08 -5.65
N ARG A 112 -15.43 -5.62 -6.71
CA ARG A 112 -15.33 -5.14 -8.09
C ARG A 112 -16.70 -4.83 -8.65
N ASP A 113 -16.74 -3.92 -9.62
CA ASP A 113 -17.99 -3.59 -10.33
C ASP A 113 -18.35 -4.66 -11.40
N GLU A 114 -19.45 -4.42 -12.12
CA GLU A 114 -19.95 -5.32 -13.16
C GLU A 114 -18.99 -5.47 -14.34
N ASN A 115 -18.07 -4.53 -14.55
CA ASN A 115 -17.04 -4.57 -15.59
C ASN A 115 -15.73 -5.20 -15.10
N GLY A 116 -15.69 -5.63 -13.85
CA GLY A 116 -14.49 -6.18 -13.21
C GLY A 116 -13.51 -5.13 -12.71
N GLU A 117 -13.87 -3.82 -12.71
CA GLU A 117 -13.04 -2.76 -12.19
C GLU A 117 -13.14 -2.68 -10.65
N PRO A 118 -12.01 -2.45 -9.95
CA PRO A 118 -12.02 -2.35 -8.50
C PRO A 118 -12.72 -1.08 -8.02
N TYR A 119 -13.56 -1.20 -6.99
CA TYR A 119 -14.07 -0.04 -6.29
C TYR A 119 -12.97 0.59 -5.46
N MET A 120 -12.45 1.73 -5.91
CA MET A 120 -11.42 2.50 -5.21
C MET A 120 -11.79 3.98 -5.15
N PRO A 121 -11.48 4.67 -4.03
CA PRO A 121 -11.53 6.13 -3.99
C PRO A 121 -10.71 6.76 -5.12
N ALA A 122 -11.14 7.90 -5.63
CA ALA A 122 -10.48 8.58 -6.74
C ALA A 122 -8.99 8.85 -6.47
N TYR A 123 -8.62 9.22 -5.23
CA TYR A 123 -7.24 9.50 -4.85
C TYR A 123 -6.33 8.25 -4.77
N LEU A 124 -6.91 7.03 -4.80
CA LEU A 124 -6.17 5.76 -4.78
C LEU A 124 -6.07 5.10 -6.16
N LYS A 125 -6.81 5.57 -7.17
CA LYS A 125 -6.92 4.89 -8.48
C LYS A 125 -5.60 4.63 -9.21
N SER A 126 -4.59 5.46 -8.99
CA SER A 126 -3.25 5.29 -9.56
C SER A 126 -2.31 4.43 -8.71
N ARG A 127 -2.78 3.89 -7.60
CA ARG A 127 -1.94 3.15 -6.66
C ARG A 127 -2.00 1.64 -6.89
N MET A 128 -0.87 0.99 -6.62
CA MET A 128 -0.82 -0.47 -6.54
C MET A 128 -1.68 -0.94 -5.37
N TYR A 129 -2.40 -2.02 -5.54
CA TYR A 129 -3.31 -2.58 -4.52
C TYR A 129 -3.11 -4.07 -4.33
N LYS A 130 -3.64 -4.61 -3.25
CA LYS A 130 -3.76 -6.05 -2.99
C LYS A 130 -5.19 -6.49 -3.34
N ASP A 131 -5.30 -7.54 -4.14
CA ASP A 131 -6.58 -8.04 -4.61
C ASP A 131 -7.04 -9.22 -3.76
N LEU A 132 -8.08 -9.01 -2.97
CA LEU A 132 -8.72 -10.04 -2.16
C LEU A 132 -10.13 -10.38 -2.68
N THR A 133 -10.38 -10.21 -3.98
CA THR A 133 -11.67 -10.54 -4.59
C THR A 133 -11.70 -11.98 -5.11
N GLY A 134 -12.80 -12.70 -4.84
CA GLY A 134 -13.08 -13.99 -5.44
C GLY A 134 -11.90 -14.99 -5.43
N GLU A 135 -11.53 -15.49 -6.58
CA GLU A 135 -10.44 -16.46 -6.76
C GLU A 135 -9.05 -15.89 -6.43
N ASN A 136 -8.88 -14.58 -6.49
CA ASN A 136 -7.63 -13.90 -6.19
C ASN A 136 -7.30 -13.85 -4.69
N TYR A 137 -8.27 -14.14 -3.82
CA TYR A 137 -8.14 -13.98 -2.37
C TYR A 137 -6.88 -14.64 -1.79
N SER A 138 -6.62 -15.90 -2.15
CA SER A 138 -5.52 -16.66 -1.55
C SER A 138 -4.15 -16.07 -1.89
N GLU A 139 -3.91 -15.75 -3.16
CA GLU A 139 -2.63 -15.16 -3.59
C GLU A 139 -2.53 -13.69 -3.17
N GLY A 140 -3.62 -12.95 -3.20
CA GLY A 140 -3.70 -11.58 -2.70
C GLY A 140 -3.36 -11.49 -1.22
N TYR A 141 -3.90 -12.40 -0.41
CA TYR A 141 -3.60 -12.49 1.02
C TYR A 141 -2.12 -12.81 1.29
N LYS A 142 -1.53 -13.79 0.60
CA LYS A 142 -0.11 -14.09 0.71
C LYS A 142 0.75 -12.89 0.34
N SER A 143 0.38 -12.19 -0.73
CA SER A 143 1.06 -10.97 -1.17
C SER A 143 0.94 -9.84 -0.15
N LEU A 144 -0.24 -9.69 0.48
CA LEU A 144 -0.47 -8.74 1.56
C LEU A 144 0.41 -9.05 2.77
N LEU A 145 0.41 -10.30 3.21
CA LEU A 145 1.20 -10.75 4.36
C LEU A 145 2.70 -10.53 4.14
N ARG A 146 3.21 -10.85 2.93
CA ARG A 146 4.60 -10.55 2.55
C ARG A 146 4.91 -9.06 2.62
N SER A 147 4.00 -8.20 2.19
CA SER A 147 4.14 -6.74 2.27
C SER A 147 4.21 -6.26 3.72
N ILE A 148 3.37 -6.81 4.60
CA ILE A 148 3.35 -6.48 6.04
C ILE A 148 4.67 -6.88 6.71
N TYR A 149 5.19 -8.05 6.40
CA TYR A 149 6.46 -8.54 6.96
C TYR A 149 7.73 -8.00 6.26
N GLY A 150 7.59 -7.15 5.24
CA GLY A 150 8.72 -6.64 4.47
C GLY A 150 9.50 -7.75 3.73
N LYS A 151 8.80 -8.83 3.32
CA LYS A 151 9.38 -9.98 2.61
C LYS A 151 8.74 -10.15 1.23
N PRO A 152 9.02 -9.26 0.28
CA PRO A 152 8.46 -9.36 -1.08
C PRO A 152 8.85 -10.67 -1.74
N ALA A 153 8.00 -11.17 -2.65
CA ALA A 153 8.30 -12.38 -3.43
C ALA A 153 9.52 -12.17 -4.32
N GLU A 154 9.56 -11.02 -4.98
CA GLU A 154 10.69 -10.60 -5.81
C GLU A 154 11.63 -9.73 -4.97
N ARG A 155 12.87 -10.17 -4.85
CA ARG A 155 13.90 -9.42 -4.12
C ARG A 155 14.89 -8.81 -5.10
N ARG A 156 15.26 -7.56 -4.86
CA ARG A 156 16.37 -6.96 -5.60
C ARG A 156 17.64 -7.76 -5.29
N PRO A 157 18.40 -8.20 -6.31
CA PRO A 157 19.69 -8.81 -6.09
C PRO A 157 20.65 -7.83 -5.40
N GLU A 158 21.66 -8.35 -4.74
CA GLU A 158 22.73 -7.53 -4.18
C GLU A 158 23.47 -6.77 -5.28
N LEU A 159 23.88 -5.55 -4.94
CA LEU A 159 24.62 -4.72 -5.87
C LEU A 159 25.98 -5.38 -6.13
N GLY A 160 26.25 -5.73 -7.39
CA GLY A 160 27.55 -6.19 -7.82
C GLY A 160 28.61 -5.08 -7.80
N SER A 161 29.89 -5.47 -7.92
CA SER A 161 30.98 -4.51 -8.11
C SER A 161 30.89 -3.84 -9.48
N ARG A 162 31.39 -2.62 -9.55
CA ARG A 162 31.56 -1.90 -10.82
C ARG A 162 32.48 -2.71 -11.77
N PRO A 163 32.10 -2.92 -13.04
CA PRO A 163 32.94 -3.60 -13.99
C PRO A 163 34.29 -2.89 -14.17
N ALA A 164 35.41 -3.65 -14.13
CA ALA A 164 36.74 -3.09 -14.23
C ALA A 164 37.01 -2.35 -15.56
N TRP A 165 36.37 -2.79 -16.64
CA TRP A 165 36.53 -2.16 -17.97
C TRP A 165 36.01 -0.73 -18.04
N LEU A 166 35.17 -0.28 -17.10
CA LEU A 166 34.71 1.11 -17.05
C LEU A 166 35.82 2.10 -16.64
N ASP A 167 36.86 1.61 -16.01
CA ASP A 167 38.02 2.40 -15.57
C ASP A 167 39.22 2.24 -16.55
N GLU A 168 39.12 1.33 -17.52
CA GLU A 168 40.04 1.24 -18.62
C GLU A 168 39.73 2.39 -19.60
N GLU A 169 40.66 3.33 -19.78
CA GLU A 169 40.58 4.33 -20.84
C GLU A 169 40.60 3.61 -22.17
N GLU A 170 39.47 3.45 -22.84
CA GLU A 170 39.47 3.11 -24.25
C GLU A 170 40.29 4.17 -25.00
N PRO A 171 41.32 3.80 -25.78
CA PRO A 171 42.02 4.75 -26.58
C PRO A 171 40.98 5.44 -27.47
N SER A 172 40.74 6.70 -27.18
CA SER A 172 39.66 7.45 -27.83
C SER A 172 39.82 7.37 -29.34
N GLU A 173 38.79 6.93 -30.07
CA GLU A 173 38.76 6.94 -31.55
C GLU A 173 39.09 8.33 -32.15
N LEU A 174 39.05 9.37 -31.32
CA LEU A 174 39.53 10.72 -31.63
C LEU A 174 41.01 10.78 -32.04
N PHE A 175 41.86 9.85 -31.57
CA PHE A 175 43.26 9.80 -32.04
C PHE A 175 43.37 9.23 -33.45
N SER A 176 42.59 8.23 -33.81
CA SER A 176 42.58 7.62 -35.13
C SER A 176 42.08 8.58 -36.22
N VAL A 177 41.13 9.43 -35.89
CA VAL A 177 40.62 10.49 -36.83
C VAL A 177 41.63 11.63 -37.02
N LYS A 178 42.42 11.98 -36.02
CA LYS A 178 43.48 13.00 -36.15
C LYS A 178 44.65 12.48 -36.98
N GLU A 179 45.08 11.25 -36.82
CA GLU A 179 46.15 10.64 -37.62
C GLU A 179 45.73 10.44 -39.09
N ALA A 180 44.46 10.10 -39.34
CA ALA A 180 43.94 9.99 -40.70
C ALA A 180 43.90 11.35 -41.43
N ARG A 181 43.68 12.47 -40.71
CA ARG A 181 43.69 13.81 -41.31
C ARG A 181 45.10 14.35 -41.60
N GLN A 182 46.12 13.95 -40.85
CA GLN A 182 47.51 14.34 -41.10
C GLN A 182 48.17 13.60 -42.28
N LYS A 183 47.59 12.54 -42.79
CA LYS A 183 48.09 11.80 -43.99
C LYS A 183 47.51 12.25 -45.32
N ILE A 184 46.66 13.29 -45.33
CA ILE A 184 45.98 13.79 -46.53
C ILE A 184 46.49 15.19 -46.94
N GLU A 185 47.43 15.80 -46.21
CA GLU A 185 48.22 16.94 -46.63
C GLU A 185 49.63 16.49 -47.04
#